data_91c431fc9277124ee73c9415be1aea14
#
_entry.id   91c431fc9277124ee73c9415be1aea14
#
_cell.length_a   1.000
_cell.length_b   1.000
_cell.length_c   1.000
_cell.angle_alpha   90.00
_cell.angle_beta   90.00
_cell.angle_gamma   90.00
#
_symmetry.space_group_name_H-M   'P 1'
#
loop_
_entity.id
_entity.type
_entity.pdbx_description
1 polymer ?
#
loop_
_entity_poly.entity_id
_entity_poly.type
_entity_poly.pdbx_seq_one_letter_code
_entity_poly.pdbx_strand_id
1 'polypeptide(L)'
;MLKSLDTHSVLLVLDLAIKYLPRKYRESQSDWFGKRGISWHITTAIRNSEGQPQMLTFAHIFQSCNQDSITVLAIIDDVLKQFKTTMPDVNCVYFRQDNAGCYHSASTLLAIQQVANKYHITVKTADPQGGKGSFDRKAATIKNHVRIYLNSGQDVETADQLKNAIESSGGVSGVRATLCDKLDIPKSAPVKWDGVSLINNIEYSNEGMRVWRSYAVGPGKFLPWSQFTLPESYSVPVLNILKEAKIPKAQFITITPRRKVTCTQQEDVQLTSGMKEASNELSDEDEECHDK
;
A
#
# COMPACT_ATOMS: atom_id res chain seq x y z
N MET A 1 -10.43 -8.28 13.34
CA MET A 1 -10.02 -8.80 12.02
C MET A 1 -8.68 -9.56 12.06
N LEU A 2 -7.52 -8.97 12.38
CA LEU A 2 -6.24 -9.71 12.33
C LEU A 2 -6.20 -10.97 13.23
N LYS A 3 -6.83 -10.93 14.40
CA LYS A 3 -6.93 -12.07 15.32
C LYS A 3 -7.92 -13.15 14.87
N SER A 4 -8.78 -12.84 13.92
CA SER A 4 -9.81 -13.75 13.38
C SER A 4 -9.44 -14.32 12.01
N LEU A 5 -8.26 -14.01 11.48
CA LEU A 5 -7.74 -14.66 10.28
C LEU A 5 -7.35 -16.10 10.63
N ASP A 6 -7.92 -17.05 9.90
CA ASP A 6 -7.46 -18.45 9.96
C ASP A 6 -6.13 -18.61 9.19
N THR A 7 -5.55 -19.80 9.26
CA THR A 7 -4.25 -20.13 8.65
C THR A 7 -4.29 -20.13 7.12
N HIS A 8 -5.47 -20.27 6.52
CA HIS A 8 -5.69 -20.31 5.07
C HIS A 8 -6.11 -18.98 4.49
N SER A 9 -6.21 -17.95 5.33
CA SER A 9 -6.69 -16.62 4.97
C SER A 9 -5.59 -15.57 5.00
N VAL A 10 -5.65 -14.62 4.06
CA VAL A 10 -4.74 -13.48 3.97
C VAL A 10 -5.53 -12.19 3.87
N LEU A 11 -5.12 -11.18 4.63
CA LEU A 11 -5.55 -9.79 4.45
C LEU A 11 -4.58 -9.09 3.50
N LEU A 12 -5.08 -8.63 2.37
CA LEU A 12 -4.35 -7.80 1.41
C LEU A 12 -4.69 -6.34 1.62
N VAL A 13 -3.69 -5.54 1.92
CA VAL A 13 -3.80 -4.08 2.00
C VAL A 13 -3.09 -3.50 0.79
N LEU A 14 -3.85 -2.81 -0.07
CA LEU A 14 -3.37 -2.26 -1.33
C LEU A 14 -3.38 -0.74 -1.30
N ASP A 15 -2.31 -0.15 -1.84
CA ASP A 15 -2.26 1.29 -2.07
C ASP A 15 -1.34 1.66 -3.24
N LEU A 16 -1.77 2.68 -3.99
CA LEU A 16 -0.93 3.40 -4.94
C LEU A 16 -0.12 4.44 -4.17
N ALA A 17 1.11 4.09 -3.85
CA ALA A 17 1.98 5.00 -3.14
C ALA A 17 2.21 6.29 -3.97
N ILE A 18 2.38 7.41 -3.26
CA ILE A 18 2.80 8.67 -3.89
C ILE A 18 4.05 8.40 -4.72
N LYS A 19 4.06 8.87 -5.98
CA LYS A 19 5.18 8.68 -6.91
C LYS A 19 6.51 8.97 -6.22
N TYR A 20 7.48 8.08 -6.43
CA TYR A 20 8.84 8.31 -5.97
C TYR A 20 9.51 9.35 -6.87
N LEU A 21 9.92 10.48 -6.31
CA LEU A 21 10.64 11.50 -7.06
C LEU A 21 12.09 11.04 -7.28
N PRO A 22 12.56 11.00 -8.55
CA PRO A 22 13.97 10.71 -8.86
C PRO A 22 14.93 11.59 -8.06
N ARG A 23 16.03 11.03 -7.62
CA ARG A 23 17.05 11.74 -6.83
C ARG A 23 18.46 11.36 -7.26
N LYS A 24 19.35 12.37 -7.31
CA LYS A 24 20.79 12.20 -7.44
C LYS A 24 21.45 12.38 -6.08
N TYR A 25 22.60 11.76 -5.89
CA TYR A 25 23.39 11.90 -4.66
C TYR A 25 23.78 13.36 -4.37
N ARG A 26 24.24 14.06 -5.38
CA ARG A 26 24.55 15.50 -5.31
C ARG A 26 23.75 16.23 -6.38
N GLU A 27 22.52 16.55 -6.05
CA GLU A 27 21.60 17.13 -6.99
C GLU A 27 21.74 18.64 -7.05
N SER A 28 21.84 19.20 -8.28
CA SER A 28 21.78 20.64 -8.48
C SER A 28 20.34 21.16 -8.33
N GLN A 29 20.19 22.43 -8.01
CA GLN A 29 18.87 23.05 -7.90
C GLN A 29 18.08 22.96 -9.22
N SER A 30 18.75 23.06 -10.36
CA SER A 30 18.14 22.92 -11.69
C SER A 30 17.59 21.50 -11.94
N ASP A 31 18.25 20.46 -11.43
CA ASP A 31 17.82 19.07 -11.57
C ASP A 31 16.56 18.74 -10.75
N TRP A 32 16.25 19.56 -9.76
CA TRP A 32 15.09 19.36 -8.88
C TRP A 32 13.76 19.62 -9.59
N PHE A 33 13.71 20.58 -10.50
CA PHE A 33 12.49 20.99 -11.17
C PHE A 33 12.15 20.11 -12.38
N GLY A 34 10.86 19.89 -12.64
CA GLY A 34 10.37 19.18 -13.83
C GLY A 34 10.48 17.65 -13.78
N LYS A 35 10.83 17.06 -12.65
CA LYS A 35 10.96 15.60 -12.50
C LYS A 35 9.64 14.86 -12.70
N ARG A 36 9.67 13.82 -13.51
CA ARG A 36 8.58 12.86 -13.60
C ARG A 36 8.80 11.77 -12.54
N GLY A 37 7.85 11.63 -11.62
CA GLY A 37 7.93 10.61 -10.57
C GLY A 37 7.80 9.20 -11.11
N ILE A 38 8.57 8.28 -10.53
CA ILE A 38 8.49 6.83 -10.75
C ILE A 38 7.22 6.33 -10.08
N SER A 39 6.40 5.59 -10.82
CA SER A 39 5.16 5.00 -10.29
C SER A 39 5.48 3.71 -9.56
N TRP A 40 4.91 3.51 -8.39
CA TRP A 40 5.01 2.27 -7.65
C TRP A 40 3.75 1.97 -6.85
N HIS A 41 3.45 0.70 -6.75
CA HIS A 41 2.30 0.17 -6.02
C HIS A 41 2.78 -0.73 -4.91
N ILE A 42 2.18 -0.62 -3.74
CA ILE A 42 2.52 -1.44 -2.58
C ILE A 42 1.31 -2.29 -2.20
N THR A 43 1.51 -3.58 -2.17
CA THR A 43 0.55 -4.54 -1.60
C THR A 43 1.17 -5.20 -0.38
N THR A 44 0.53 -5.07 0.76
CA THR A 44 0.97 -5.74 1.99
C THR A 44 0.03 -6.90 2.31
N ALA A 45 0.57 -8.10 2.31
CA ALA A 45 -0.11 -9.32 2.70
C ALA A 45 0.13 -9.61 4.18
N ILE A 46 -0.94 -9.79 4.93
CA ILE A 46 -0.89 -10.11 6.36
C ILE A 46 -1.63 -11.42 6.58
N ARG A 47 -0.97 -12.40 7.21
CA ARG A 47 -1.57 -13.66 7.65
C ARG A 47 -1.34 -13.87 9.13
N ASN A 48 -2.10 -14.78 9.72
CA ASN A 48 -1.85 -15.29 11.06
C ASN A 48 -1.19 -16.67 10.94
N SER A 49 0.00 -16.81 11.48
CA SER A 49 0.70 -18.08 11.56
C SER A 49 0.98 -18.39 13.03
N GLU A 50 0.37 -19.46 13.55
CA GLU A 50 0.53 -19.90 14.94
C GLU A 50 0.28 -18.79 15.99
N GLY A 51 -0.75 -17.97 15.75
CA GLY A 51 -1.10 -16.84 16.63
C GLY A 51 -0.20 -15.61 16.48
N GLN A 52 0.78 -15.66 15.59
CA GLN A 52 1.68 -14.54 15.31
C GLN A 52 1.33 -13.90 13.95
N PRO A 53 1.08 -12.60 13.88
CA PRO A 53 0.86 -11.92 12.62
C PRO A 53 2.17 -11.85 11.83
N GLN A 54 2.12 -12.31 10.59
CA GLN A 54 3.22 -12.26 9.64
C GLN A 54 2.86 -11.37 8.46
N MET A 55 3.85 -10.72 7.86
CA MET A 55 3.67 -9.77 6.77
C MET A 55 4.68 -10.00 5.65
N LEU A 56 4.18 -9.93 4.41
CA LEU A 56 4.98 -9.87 3.19
C LEU A 56 4.49 -8.67 2.36
N THR A 57 5.40 -7.93 1.75
CA THR A 57 5.07 -6.76 0.96
C THR A 57 5.54 -6.93 -0.47
N PHE A 58 4.67 -6.65 -1.43
CA PHE A 58 4.96 -6.62 -2.86
C PHE A 58 5.04 -5.16 -3.32
N ALA A 59 6.14 -4.78 -3.92
CA ALA A 59 6.35 -3.47 -4.52
C ALA A 59 6.47 -3.63 -6.04
N HIS A 60 5.42 -3.26 -6.78
CA HIS A 60 5.44 -3.23 -8.24
C HIS A 60 5.88 -1.85 -8.69
N ILE A 61 6.94 -1.78 -9.46
CA ILE A 61 7.62 -0.55 -9.84
C ILE A 61 7.53 -0.39 -11.35
N PHE A 62 7.11 0.79 -11.79
CA PHE A 62 6.94 1.17 -13.19
C PHE A 62 7.67 2.48 -13.44
N GLN A 63 8.31 2.64 -14.60
CA GLN A 63 8.83 3.96 -14.98
C GLN A 63 7.70 4.99 -15.03
N SER A 64 6.57 4.59 -15.59
CA SER A 64 5.28 5.29 -15.51
C SER A 64 4.15 4.27 -15.66
N CYS A 65 3.04 4.46 -14.98
CA CYS A 65 1.83 3.66 -15.21
C CYS A 65 0.58 4.53 -15.11
N ASN A 66 -0.50 4.06 -15.73
CA ASN A 66 -1.81 4.62 -15.51
C ASN A 66 -2.32 4.16 -14.13
N GLN A 67 -2.91 5.09 -13.38
CA GLN A 67 -3.57 4.76 -12.12
C GLN A 67 -5.04 4.43 -12.41
N ASP A 68 -5.27 3.29 -13.03
CA ASP A 68 -6.59 2.83 -13.44
C ASP A 68 -6.90 1.43 -12.92
N SER A 69 -8.16 1.01 -13.08
CA SER A 69 -8.63 -0.30 -12.64
C SER A 69 -7.92 -1.46 -13.32
N ILE A 70 -7.51 -1.28 -14.57
CA ILE A 70 -6.82 -2.31 -15.35
C ILE A 70 -5.46 -2.63 -14.74
N THR A 71 -4.67 -1.58 -14.44
CA THR A 71 -3.36 -1.72 -13.77
C THR A 71 -3.50 -2.35 -12.39
N VAL A 72 -4.50 -1.91 -11.60
CA VAL A 72 -4.76 -2.46 -10.26
C VAL A 72 -5.10 -3.96 -10.34
N LEU A 73 -5.98 -4.36 -11.25
CA LEU A 73 -6.36 -5.77 -11.42
C LEU A 73 -5.19 -6.64 -11.88
N ALA A 74 -4.34 -6.13 -12.76
CA ALA A 74 -3.14 -6.85 -13.19
C ALA A 74 -2.13 -7.04 -12.04
N ILE A 75 -1.99 -6.04 -11.16
CA ILE A 75 -1.16 -6.15 -9.95
C ILE A 75 -1.75 -7.18 -8.98
N ILE A 76 -3.08 -7.16 -8.79
CA ILE A 76 -3.76 -8.15 -7.94
C ILE A 76 -3.55 -9.56 -8.51
N ASP A 77 -3.69 -9.74 -9.83
CA ASP A 77 -3.45 -11.02 -10.50
C ASP A 77 -2.05 -11.56 -10.22
N ASP A 78 -1.01 -10.73 -10.36
CA ASP A 78 0.37 -11.11 -10.07
C ASP A 78 0.58 -11.47 -8.58
N VAL A 79 0.04 -10.67 -7.66
CA VAL A 79 0.13 -10.95 -6.21
C VAL A 79 -0.51 -12.29 -5.87
N LEU A 80 -1.70 -12.59 -6.40
CA LEU A 80 -2.40 -13.85 -6.15
C LEU A 80 -1.68 -15.04 -6.77
N LYS A 81 -1.09 -14.88 -7.96
CA LYS A 81 -0.20 -15.86 -8.59
C LYS A 81 1.00 -16.17 -7.69
N GLN A 82 1.66 -15.14 -7.17
CA GLN A 82 2.79 -15.31 -6.27
C GLN A 82 2.40 -15.99 -4.95
N PHE A 83 1.18 -15.76 -4.44
CA PHE A 83 0.67 -16.50 -3.26
C PHE A 83 0.55 -17.98 -3.54
N LYS A 84 -0.03 -18.37 -4.66
CA LYS A 84 -0.17 -19.80 -4.99
C LYS A 84 1.17 -20.50 -5.13
N THR A 85 2.22 -19.78 -5.50
CA THR A 85 3.59 -20.32 -5.56
C THR A 85 4.22 -20.46 -4.16
N THR A 86 4.00 -19.46 -3.29
CA THR A 86 4.68 -19.39 -1.97
C THR A 86 3.84 -19.96 -0.82
N MET A 87 2.52 -19.97 -0.97
CA MET A 87 1.53 -20.43 0.02
C MET A 87 0.37 -21.12 -0.69
N PRO A 88 0.55 -22.34 -1.18
CA PRO A 88 -0.48 -23.05 -1.93
C PRO A 88 -1.74 -23.37 -1.09
N ASP A 89 -1.63 -23.35 0.21
CA ASP A 89 -2.70 -23.59 1.19
C ASP A 89 -3.64 -22.39 1.37
N VAL A 90 -3.26 -21.18 0.91
CA VAL A 90 -4.15 -20.00 0.96
C VAL A 90 -5.28 -20.17 -0.05
N ASN A 91 -6.51 -20.14 0.46
CA ASN A 91 -7.74 -20.27 -0.33
C ASN A 91 -8.72 -19.12 -0.12
N CYS A 92 -8.39 -18.16 0.77
CA CYS A 92 -9.27 -17.06 1.11
C CYS A 92 -8.51 -15.75 1.24
N VAL A 93 -9.06 -14.67 0.68
CA VAL A 93 -8.50 -13.32 0.79
C VAL A 93 -9.53 -12.30 1.24
N TYR A 94 -9.06 -11.36 2.06
CA TYR A 94 -9.76 -10.15 2.45
C TYR A 94 -9.01 -8.97 1.84
N PHE A 95 -9.72 -8.11 1.15
CA PHE A 95 -9.12 -6.90 0.57
C PHE A 95 -9.39 -5.70 1.45
N ARG A 96 -8.36 -4.88 1.62
CA ARG A 96 -8.43 -3.56 2.21
C ARG A 96 -7.67 -2.60 1.32
N GLN A 97 -8.32 -1.57 0.83
CA GLN A 97 -7.75 -0.73 -0.21
C GLN A 97 -8.09 0.74 0.05
N ASP A 98 -7.33 1.65 -0.58
CA ASP A 98 -7.62 3.06 -0.54
C ASP A 98 -8.91 3.38 -1.32
N ASN A 99 -9.51 4.53 -1.04
CA ASN A 99 -10.74 5.01 -1.68
C ASN A 99 -10.47 5.68 -3.05
N ALA A 100 -9.30 5.46 -3.64
CA ALA A 100 -9.00 5.99 -4.98
C ALA A 100 -9.89 5.31 -6.04
N GLY A 101 -10.28 6.07 -7.07
CA GLY A 101 -11.20 5.61 -8.11
C GLY A 101 -10.77 4.33 -8.83
N CYS A 102 -9.48 4.04 -8.91
CA CYS A 102 -8.97 2.80 -9.51
C CYS A 102 -9.28 1.55 -8.66
N TYR A 103 -9.37 1.68 -7.34
CA TYR A 103 -9.78 0.60 -6.44
C TYR A 103 -11.28 0.54 -6.25
N HIS A 104 -11.94 1.70 -6.21
CA HIS A 104 -13.36 1.84 -5.92
C HIS A 104 -14.21 1.97 -7.19
N SER A 105 -13.72 1.46 -8.31
CA SER A 105 -14.50 1.40 -9.57
C SER A 105 -15.34 0.14 -9.63
N ALA A 106 -16.47 0.22 -10.32
CA ALA A 106 -17.30 -0.95 -10.63
C ALA A 106 -16.49 -2.06 -11.30
N SER A 107 -15.62 -1.71 -12.25
CA SER A 107 -14.76 -2.66 -12.96
C SER A 107 -13.86 -3.43 -12.00
N THR A 108 -13.20 -2.75 -11.05
CA THR A 108 -12.32 -3.41 -10.08
C THR A 108 -13.12 -4.30 -9.13
N LEU A 109 -14.18 -3.77 -8.53
CA LEU A 109 -14.97 -4.49 -7.52
C LEU A 109 -15.68 -5.73 -8.08
N LEU A 110 -16.11 -5.69 -9.34
CA LEU A 110 -16.73 -6.85 -9.99
C LEU A 110 -15.72 -7.88 -10.49
N ALA A 111 -14.56 -7.43 -10.99
CA ALA A 111 -13.56 -8.33 -11.56
C ALA A 111 -12.66 -9.01 -10.51
N ILE A 112 -12.55 -8.46 -9.31
CA ILE A 112 -11.62 -8.97 -8.28
C ILE A 112 -11.89 -10.43 -7.90
N GLN A 113 -13.17 -10.84 -7.86
CA GLN A 113 -13.56 -12.23 -7.62
C GLN A 113 -13.16 -13.14 -8.78
N GLN A 114 -13.29 -12.67 -10.02
CA GLN A 114 -12.90 -13.46 -11.20
C GLN A 114 -11.39 -13.67 -11.27
N VAL A 115 -10.61 -12.63 -10.89
CA VAL A 115 -9.16 -12.71 -10.77
C VAL A 115 -8.76 -13.76 -9.73
N ALA A 116 -9.39 -13.73 -8.56
CA ALA A 116 -9.10 -14.66 -7.49
C ALA A 116 -9.48 -16.12 -7.85
N ASN A 117 -10.58 -16.30 -8.56
CA ASN A 117 -11.04 -17.63 -9.01
C ASN A 117 -10.03 -18.35 -9.90
N LYS A 118 -9.21 -17.63 -10.69
CA LYS A 118 -8.12 -18.26 -11.51
C LYS A 118 -7.15 -19.05 -10.64
N TYR A 119 -6.99 -18.65 -9.37
CA TYR A 119 -6.06 -19.24 -8.42
C TYR A 119 -6.76 -20.08 -7.35
N HIS A 120 -8.04 -20.42 -7.54
CA HIS A 120 -8.86 -21.12 -6.54
C HIS A 120 -8.85 -20.40 -5.17
N ILE A 121 -8.92 -19.07 -5.21
CA ILE A 121 -8.98 -18.20 -4.04
C ILE A 121 -10.36 -17.54 -3.99
N THR A 122 -11.00 -17.58 -2.84
CA THR A 122 -12.27 -16.90 -2.60
C THR A 122 -12.03 -15.51 -2.00
N VAL A 123 -12.63 -14.50 -2.58
CA VAL A 123 -12.68 -13.17 -1.96
C VAL A 123 -13.81 -13.16 -0.93
N LYS A 124 -13.50 -12.80 0.32
CA LYS A 124 -14.52 -12.67 1.38
C LYS A 124 -15.06 -11.26 1.46
N THR A 125 -14.17 -10.29 1.59
CA THR A 125 -14.57 -8.88 1.71
C THR A 125 -13.65 -7.98 0.92
N ALA A 126 -14.21 -6.83 0.50
CA ALA A 126 -13.43 -5.68 0.04
C ALA A 126 -13.86 -4.44 0.84
N ASP A 127 -12.86 -3.72 1.37
CA ASP A 127 -13.06 -2.49 2.16
C ASP A 127 -12.27 -1.35 1.51
N PRO A 128 -12.91 -0.56 0.61
CA PRO A 128 -12.23 0.51 -0.11
C PRO A 128 -11.90 1.76 0.73
N GLN A 129 -12.23 1.80 2.01
CA GLN A 129 -11.85 2.93 2.90
C GLN A 129 -10.79 2.58 3.94
N GLY A 130 -10.33 1.35 3.94
CA GLY A 130 -9.46 0.83 4.99
C GLY A 130 -7.97 1.15 4.87
N GLY A 131 -7.53 2.01 3.95
CA GLY A 131 -6.15 2.12 3.49
C GLY A 131 -5.07 2.56 4.49
N LYS A 132 -5.38 3.15 5.64
CA LYS A 132 -4.35 3.62 6.59
C LYS A 132 -3.85 2.51 7.52
N GLY A 133 -2.53 2.32 7.62
CA GLY A 133 -1.99 1.36 8.59
C GLY A 133 -0.62 0.78 8.33
N SER A 134 -0.55 -0.54 8.18
CA SER A 134 0.72 -1.28 8.09
C SER A 134 1.53 -0.95 6.83
N PHE A 135 0.87 -0.61 5.72
CA PHE A 135 1.55 -0.29 4.47
C PHE A 135 2.29 1.07 4.54
N ASP A 136 1.73 2.12 5.18
CA ASP A 136 2.39 3.42 5.35
C ASP A 136 3.75 3.26 6.05
N ARG A 137 3.79 2.42 7.09
CA ARG A 137 5.02 2.10 7.81
C ARG A 137 6.02 1.37 6.92
N LYS A 138 5.54 0.45 6.06
CA LYS A 138 6.40 -0.29 5.15
C LYS A 138 6.90 0.61 4.03
N ALA A 139 6.06 1.48 3.48
CA ALA A 139 6.46 2.49 2.51
C ALA A 139 7.54 3.43 3.08
N ALA A 140 7.38 3.87 4.33
CA ALA A 140 8.38 4.68 5.02
C ALA A 140 9.70 3.91 5.21
N THR A 141 9.63 2.62 5.57
CA THR A 141 10.82 1.76 5.70
C THR A 141 11.55 1.62 4.37
N ILE A 142 10.82 1.38 3.28
CA ILE A 142 11.38 1.30 1.92
C ILE A 142 12.05 2.63 1.54
N LYS A 143 11.34 3.76 1.70
CA LYS A 143 11.88 5.09 1.41
C LYS A 143 13.15 5.40 2.22
N ASN A 144 13.19 4.99 3.49
CA ASN A 144 14.39 5.17 4.32
C ASN A 144 15.57 4.32 3.83
N HIS A 145 15.31 3.07 3.42
CA HIS A 145 16.35 2.20 2.84
C HIS A 145 16.92 2.79 1.54
N VAL A 146 16.06 3.28 0.65
CA VAL A 146 16.46 3.97 -0.57
C VAL A 146 17.27 5.24 -0.26
N ARG A 147 16.92 5.98 0.81
CA ARG A 147 17.71 7.15 1.25
C ARG A 147 19.11 6.77 1.69
N ILE A 148 19.27 5.64 2.38
CA ILE A 148 20.62 5.13 2.75
C ILE A 148 21.43 4.80 1.49
N TYR A 149 20.81 4.16 0.49
CA TYR A 149 21.44 3.86 -0.79
C TYR A 149 21.89 5.14 -1.52
N LEU A 150 21.04 6.17 -1.57
CA LEU A 150 21.41 7.48 -2.12
C LEU A 150 22.62 8.10 -1.38
N ASN A 151 22.61 8.05 -0.04
CA ASN A 151 23.68 8.60 0.79
C ASN A 151 25.02 7.85 0.63
N SER A 152 25.02 6.64 0.06
CA SER A 152 26.23 5.92 -0.31
C SER A 152 26.83 6.35 -1.66
N GLY A 153 26.30 7.42 -2.27
CA GLY A 153 26.82 7.98 -3.51
C GLY A 153 26.15 7.45 -4.78
N GLN A 154 25.01 6.79 -4.65
CA GLN A 154 24.27 6.21 -5.78
C GLN A 154 23.07 7.09 -6.17
N ASP A 155 22.69 7.04 -7.44
CA ASP A 155 21.52 7.75 -7.96
C ASP A 155 20.31 6.83 -8.10
N VAL A 156 19.10 7.42 -7.99
CA VAL A 156 17.83 6.75 -8.23
C VAL A 156 16.96 7.63 -9.13
N GLU A 157 17.14 7.49 -10.43
CA GLU A 157 16.45 8.29 -11.45
C GLU A 157 15.44 7.47 -12.27
N THR A 158 15.61 6.15 -12.31
CA THR A 158 14.78 5.24 -13.09
C THR A 158 14.10 4.20 -12.20
N ALA A 159 13.06 3.57 -12.72
CA ALA A 159 12.37 2.47 -12.05
C ALA A 159 13.32 1.29 -11.74
N ASP A 160 14.25 1.00 -12.65
CA ASP A 160 15.27 -0.03 -12.45
C ASP A 160 16.21 0.31 -11.29
N GLN A 161 16.69 1.55 -11.24
CA GLN A 161 17.53 2.02 -10.13
C GLN A 161 16.78 2.01 -8.81
N LEU A 162 15.46 2.36 -8.80
CA LEU A 162 14.63 2.27 -7.59
C LEU A 162 14.53 0.82 -7.10
N LYS A 163 14.28 -0.15 -8.01
CA LYS A 163 14.31 -1.57 -7.67
C LYS A 163 15.66 -2.00 -7.09
N ASN A 164 16.76 -1.62 -7.74
CA ASN A 164 18.11 -1.95 -7.28
C ASN A 164 18.39 -1.34 -5.89
N ALA A 165 17.96 -0.11 -5.65
CA ALA A 165 18.07 0.54 -4.35
C ALA A 165 17.29 -0.21 -3.27
N ILE A 166 16.06 -0.65 -3.54
CA ILE A 166 15.23 -1.44 -2.59
C ILE A 166 15.90 -2.77 -2.26
N GLU A 167 16.57 -3.40 -3.23
CA GLU A 167 17.22 -4.71 -3.08
C GLU A 167 18.69 -4.63 -2.66
N SER A 168 19.25 -3.42 -2.53
CA SER A 168 20.64 -3.19 -2.12
C SER A 168 20.90 -3.69 -0.69
N SER A 169 22.17 -3.94 -0.36
CA SER A 169 22.63 -4.32 1.00
C SER A 169 21.79 -5.43 1.64
N GLY A 170 21.27 -6.32 0.81
CA GLY A 170 20.45 -7.41 1.28
C GLY A 170 18.95 -7.19 1.23
N GLY A 171 18.51 -6.04 0.76
CA GLY A 171 17.10 -5.71 0.55
C GLY A 171 16.37 -5.34 1.83
N VAL A 172 15.18 -4.80 1.67
CA VAL A 172 14.27 -4.52 2.77
C VAL A 172 13.58 -5.82 3.21
N SER A 173 13.70 -6.18 4.48
CA SER A 173 13.12 -7.42 5.01
C SER A 173 11.61 -7.51 4.74
N GLY A 174 11.18 -8.66 4.22
CA GLY A 174 9.78 -8.92 3.86
C GLY A 174 9.25 -8.06 2.70
N VAL A 175 10.12 -7.58 1.81
CA VAL A 175 9.73 -6.83 0.59
C VAL A 175 10.18 -7.56 -0.65
N ARG A 176 9.25 -7.75 -1.59
CA ARG A 176 9.51 -8.26 -2.95
C ARG A 176 9.33 -7.11 -3.93
N ALA A 177 10.39 -6.68 -4.58
CA ALA A 177 10.37 -5.59 -5.54
C ALA A 177 10.41 -6.15 -6.96
N THR A 178 9.36 -5.89 -7.74
CA THR A 178 9.22 -6.34 -9.13
C THR A 178 9.22 -5.14 -10.06
N LEU A 179 10.06 -5.16 -11.08
CA LEU A 179 10.04 -4.14 -12.14
C LEU A 179 9.09 -4.59 -13.24
N CYS A 180 8.12 -3.73 -13.54
CA CYS A 180 7.08 -3.98 -14.52
C CYS A 180 7.12 -2.96 -15.64
N ASP A 181 6.69 -3.38 -16.82
CA ASP A 181 6.43 -2.50 -17.94
C ASP A 181 5.05 -1.86 -17.84
N LYS A 182 4.88 -0.75 -18.55
CA LYS A 182 3.58 -0.08 -18.65
C LYS A 182 2.59 -0.96 -19.41
N LEU A 183 1.37 -1.05 -18.90
CA LEU A 183 0.29 -1.69 -19.62
C LEU A 183 -0.31 -0.71 -20.64
N ASP A 184 -0.09 -0.98 -21.92
CA ASP A 184 -0.72 -0.25 -23.03
C ASP A 184 -1.94 -1.02 -23.53
N ILE A 185 -3.02 -1.00 -22.75
CA ILE A 185 -4.28 -1.66 -23.10
C ILE A 185 -5.33 -0.59 -23.36
N PRO A 186 -6.10 -0.71 -24.45
CA PRO A 186 -7.24 0.16 -24.69
C PRO A 186 -8.19 0.15 -23.49
N LYS A 187 -8.67 1.33 -23.10
CA LYS A 187 -9.68 1.42 -22.05
C LYS A 187 -10.94 0.67 -22.51
N SER A 188 -11.31 -0.37 -21.78
CA SER A 188 -12.60 -1.01 -21.95
C SER A 188 -13.72 -0.07 -21.52
N ALA A 189 -14.91 -0.26 -22.11
CA ALA A 189 -16.09 0.49 -21.70
C ALA A 189 -16.31 0.34 -20.18
N PRO A 190 -16.59 1.43 -19.47
CA PRO A 190 -16.81 1.36 -18.03
C PRO A 190 -18.06 0.54 -17.71
N VAL A 191 -17.95 -0.38 -16.77
CA VAL A 191 -19.12 -1.09 -16.26
C VAL A 191 -19.96 -0.12 -15.44
N LYS A 192 -21.25 -0.03 -15.75
CA LYS A 192 -22.17 0.83 -15.02
C LYS A 192 -22.60 0.17 -13.71
N TRP A 193 -22.39 0.88 -12.62
CA TRP A 193 -22.89 0.53 -11.29
C TRP A 193 -23.24 1.83 -10.56
N ASP A 194 -24.52 2.15 -10.60
CA ASP A 194 -25.02 3.38 -9.98
C ASP A 194 -24.87 3.33 -8.46
N GLY A 195 -24.28 4.37 -7.89
CA GLY A 195 -24.03 4.51 -6.46
C GLY A 195 -22.83 3.72 -5.93
N VAL A 196 -21.96 3.18 -6.79
CA VAL A 196 -20.72 2.48 -6.37
C VAL A 196 -19.86 3.33 -5.44
N SER A 197 -19.78 4.64 -5.67
CA SER A 197 -19.02 5.59 -4.85
C SER A 197 -19.50 5.72 -3.39
N LEU A 198 -20.70 5.25 -3.10
CA LEU A 198 -21.28 5.24 -1.76
C LEU A 198 -21.05 3.93 -1.00
N ILE A 199 -20.46 2.93 -1.63
CA ILE A 199 -20.25 1.60 -1.08
C ILE A 199 -18.85 1.53 -0.50
N ASN A 200 -18.74 1.29 0.81
CA ASN A 200 -17.45 1.22 1.49
C ASN A 200 -17.08 -0.19 1.96
N ASN A 201 -18.06 -1.10 1.97
CA ASN A 201 -17.81 -2.48 2.38
C ASN A 201 -18.61 -3.44 1.50
N ILE A 202 -17.96 -4.49 1.07
CA ILE A 202 -18.51 -5.51 0.20
C ILE A 202 -18.18 -6.87 0.79
N GLU A 203 -19.16 -7.74 0.91
CA GLU A 203 -19.01 -9.15 1.21
C GLU A 203 -19.41 -9.96 -0.03
N TYR A 204 -18.52 -10.82 -0.49
CA TYR A 204 -18.71 -11.63 -1.69
C TYR A 204 -19.26 -13.00 -1.34
N SER A 205 -20.18 -13.47 -2.18
CA SER A 205 -20.76 -14.82 -2.13
C SER A 205 -20.88 -15.42 -3.53
N ASN A 206 -21.20 -16.71 -3.61
CA ASN A 206 -21.43 -17.37 -4.91
C ASN A 206 -22.61 -16.78 -5.69
N GLU A 207 -23.62 -16.24 -4.99
CA GLU A 207 -24.86 -15.72 -5.58
C GLU A 207 -24.79 -14.24 -5.95
N GLY A 208 -23.86 -13.48 -5.32
CA GLY A 208 -23.77 -12.03 -5.48
C GLY A 208 -22.91 -11.38 -4.42
N MET A 209 -23.16 -10.09 -4.20
CA MET A 209 -22.47 -9.28 -3.22
C MET A 209 -23.47 -8.67 -2.25
N ARG A 210 -23.09 -8.59 -0.97
CA ARG A 210 -23.76 -7.77 0.01
C ARG A 210 -22.94 -6.51 0.27
N VAL A 211 -23.58 -5.36 0.17
CA VAL A 211 -22.88 -4.07 0.19
C VAL A 211 -23.43 -3.14 1.26
N TRP A 212 -22.54 -2.34 1.85
CA TRP A 212 -22.89 -1.35 2.88
C TRP A 212 -22.14 -0.04 2.65
N ARG A 213 -22.73 1.06 3.13
CA ARG A 213 -22.02 2.34 3.32
C ARG A 213 -21.09 2.30 4.53
N SER A 214 -21.51 1.60 5.58
CA SER A 214 -20.71 1.31 6.77
C SER A 214 -20.97 -0.14 7.16
N TYR A 215 -19.90 -0.89 7.43
CA TYR A 215 -19.99 -2.34 7.68
C TYR A 215 -20.95 -2.67 8.83
N ALA A 216 -21.85 -3.63 8.58
CA ALA A 216 -22.84 -4.13 9.51
C ALA A 216 -23.81 -3.07 10.08
N VAL A 217 -23.89 -1.88 9.49
CA VAL A 217 -24.95 -0.92 9.80
C VAL A 217 -26.18 -1.27 8.96
N GLY A 218 -27.18 -1.86 9.59
CA GLY A 218 -28.34 -2.45 8.94
C GLY A 218 -28.04 -3.75 8.17
N PRO A 219 -29.04 -4.30 7.43
CA PRO A 219 -28.93 -5.60 6.77
C PRO A 219 -28.02 -5.60 5.53
N GLY A 220 -27.58 -4.43 5.08
CA GLY A 220 -26.92 -4.26 3.78
C GLY A 220 -27.85 -4.50 2.59
N LYS A 221 -27.41 -4.13 1.40
CA LYS A 221 -28.13 -4.39 0.15
C LYS A 221 -27.51 -5.59 -0.55
N PHE A 222 -28.31 -6.60 -0.87
CA PHE A 222 -27.84 -7.72 -1.68
C PHE A 222 -27.97 -7.38 -3.16
N LEU A 223 -26.91 -7.65 -3.93
CA LEU A 223 -26.80 -7.43 -5.37
C LEU A 223 -26.42 -8.76 -6.03
N PRO A 224 -27.34 -9.45 -6.72
CA PRO A 224 -27.02 -10.71 -7.39
C PRO A 224 -26.10 -10.48 -8.60
N TRP A 225 -25.25 -11.47 -8.91
CA TRP A 225 -24.34 -11.40 -10.06
C TRP A 225 -25.06 -11.15 -11.37
N SER A 226 -26.29 -11.68 -11.53
CA SER A 226 -27.15 -11.49 -12.71
C SER A 226 -27.51 -10.02 -12.98
N GLN A 227 -27.35 -9.12 -12.01
CA GLN A 227 -27.58 -7.68 -12.20
C GLN A 227 -26.46 -7.00 -12.99
N PHE A 228 -25.27 -7.64 -13.09
CA PHE A 228 -24.11 -7.05 -13.71
C PHE A 228 -23.76 -7.80 -15.00
N THR A 229 -23.64 -7.05 -16.07
CA THR A 229 -23.10 -7.58 -17.34
C THR A 229 -21.63 -7.19 -17.41
N LEU A 230 -20.74 -8.13 -17.12
CA LEU A 230 -19.34 -7.97 -17.46
C LEU A 230 -19.18 -8.27 -18.95
N PRO A 231 -18.41 -7.48 -19.72
CA PRO A 231 -18.12 -7.81 -21.10
C PRO A 231 -17.52 -9.22 -21.18
N GLU A 232 -17.98 -10.04 -22.14
CA GLU A 232 -17.43 -11.40 -22.36
C GLU A 232 -15.92 -11.39 -22.60
N SER A 233 -15.40 -10.28 -23.10
CA SER A 233 -13.98 -10.04 -23.35
C SER A 233 -13.22 -9.43 -22.16
N TYR A 234 -13.76 -9.42 -20.94
CA TYR A 234 -13.06 -8.87 -19.79
C TYR A 234 -11.91 -9.81 -19.39
N SER A 235 -10.86 -9.80 -20.19
CA SER A 235 -9.61 -10.46 -19.82
C SER A 235 -8.82 -9.54 -18.90
N VAL A 236 -8.53 -10.01 -17.70
CA VAL A 236 -7.59 -9.29 -16.83
C VAL A 236 -6.21 -9.36 -17.48
N PRO A 237 -5.59 -8.21 -17.77
CA PRO A 237 -4.28 -8.19 -18.40
C PRO A 237 -3.22 -8.75 -17.44
N VAL A 238 -2.27 -9.46 -18.00
CA VAL A 238 -1.11 -9.96 -17.26
C VAL A 238 -0.03 -8.88 -17.27
N LEU A 239 0.60 -8.64 -16.12
CA LEU A 239 1.75 -7.74 -16.04
C LEU A 239 2.92 -8.27 -16.88
N ASN A 240 3.51 -7.40 -17.69
CA ASN A 240 4.80 -7.67 -18.29
C ASN A 240 5.89 -7.39 -17.26
N ILE A 241 6.48 -8.45 -16.70
CA ILE A 241 7.51 -8.37 -15.68
C ILE A 241 8.87 -8.32 -16.38
N LEU A 242 9.56 -7.19 -16.21
CA LEU A 242 10.91 -6.96 -16.76
C LEU A 242 11.99 -7.57 -15.85
N LYS A 243 11.82 -7.47 -14.54
CA LYS A 243 12.74 -8.05 -13.55
C LYS A 243 11.97 -8.54 -12.33
N GLU A 244 12.10 -9.82 -12.05
CA GLU A 244 11.53 -10.46 -10.86
C GLU A 244 12.21 -9.99 -9.57
N ALA A 245 11.51 -10.15 -8.45
CA ALA A 245 12.08 -9.90 -7.13
C ALA A 245 13.13 -10.97 -6.78
N LYS A 246 14.21 -10.56 -6.11
CA LYS A 246 15.20 -11.49 -5.56
C LYS A 246 14.59 -12.28 -4.42
N ILE A 247 14.47 -13.60 -4.61
CA ILE A 247 13.69 -14.51 -3.76
C ILE A 247 14.26 -14.72 -2.34
N PRO A 248 15.59 -14.84 -2.08
CA PRO A 248 16.05 -15.34 -0.78
C PRO A 248 15.70 -14.48 0.43
N LYS A 249 15.33 -13.21 0.26
CA LYS A 249 15.13 -12.26 1.36
C LYS A 249 13.70 -11.73 1.50
N ALA A 250 12.81 -12.17 0.63
CA ALA A 250 11.43 -11.72 0.62
C ALA A 250 10.47 -12.76 1.20
N GLN A 251 10.75 -13.23 2.40
CA GLN A 251 9.86 -14.11 3.16
C GLN A 251 8.95 -13.28 4.08
N PHE A 252 7.89 -13.93 4.56
CA PHE A 252 7.07 -13.36 5.61
C PHE A 252 7.90 -13.03 6.85
N ILE A 253 7.69 -11.85 7.39
CA ILE A 253 8.29 -11.41 8.64
C ILE A 253 7.24 -11.32 9.74
N THR A 254 7.58 -11.70 10.95
CA THR A 254 6.70 -11.55 12.12
C THR A 254 6.53 -10.07 12.46
N ILE A 255 5.29 -9.63 12.65
CA ILE A 255 4.97 -8.27 13.10
C ILE A 255 5.07 -8.24 14.63
N THR A 256 6.13 -7.60 15.14
CA THR A 256 6.24 -7.37 16.58
C THR A 256 5.38 -6.16 16.97
N PRO A 257 4.44 -6.29 17.91
CA PRO A 257 3.72 -5.13 18.44
C PRO A 257 4.72 -4.14 19.04
N ARG A 258 4.56 -2.84 18.73
CA ARG A 258 5.34 -1.83 19.49
C ARG A 258 5.00 -1.98 20.97
N ARG A 259 6.01 -2.14 21.82
CA ARG A 259 5.85 -1.94 23.27
C ARG A 259 5.25 -0.54 23.44
N LYS A 260 4.08 -0.45 24.07
CA LYS A 260 3.62 0.84 24.60
C LYS A 260 4.69 1.29 25.57
N VAL A 261 5.38 2.36 25.25
CA VAL A 261 6.18 3.07 26.27
C VAL A 261 5.13 3.65 27.21
N THR A 262 4.89 2.97 28.30
CA THR A 262 4.21 3.57 29.46
C THR A 262 5.13 4.68 29.91
N CYS A 263 4.69 5.91 29.75
CA CYS A 263 5.31 7.06 30.40
C CYS A 263 5.18 6.80 31.89
N THR A 264 6.23 6.28 32.49
CA THR A 264 6.36 6.19 33.95
C THR A 264 6.37 7.62 34.45
N GLN A 265 5.48 7.89 35.37
CA GLN A 265 5.35 9.16 36.09
C GLN A 265 6.72 9.65 36.50
N GLN A 266 6.97 10.92 36.21
CA GLN A 266 8.06 11.67 36.81
C GLN A 266 7.89 11.62 38.32
N GLU A 267 8.83 10.99 39.00
CA GLU A 267 9.00 11.16 40.45
C GLU A 267 9.36 12.63 40.71
N ASP A 268 8.61 13.22 41.62
CA ASP A 268 8.82 14.56 42.16
C ASP A 268 10.26 14.69 42.71
N VAL A 269 11.10 15.40 41.97
CA VAL A 269 12.35 15.91 42.55
C VAL A 269 12.02 17.21 43.27
N GLN A 270 11.96 17.12 44.57
CA GLN A 270 11.91 18.27 45.47
C GLN A 270 13.08 19.22 45.17
N LEU A 271 12.74 20.39 44.67
CA LEU A 271 13.66 21.54 44.62
C LEU A 271 13.88 22.09 46.01
N THR A 272 15.01 21.79 46.60
CA THR A 272 15.52 22.56 47.74
C THR A 272 16.08 23.89 47.25
N SER A 273 15.56 24.93 47.84
CA SER A 273 15.91 26.34 47.71
C SER A 273 17.40 26.62 47.81
N GLY A 274 17.89 27.42 46.90
CA GLY A 274 19.18 28.09 47.01
C GLY A 274 19.13 29.38 46.20
N MET A 275 18.76 30.46 46.91
CA MET A 275 18.86 31.84 46.43
C MET A 275 20.29 32.19 46.03
N LYS A 276 20.47 32.83 44.90
CA LYS A 276 21.37 34.00 44.80
C LYS A 276 20.98 34.85 43.59
N GLU A 277 20.72 36.12 43.92
CA GLU A 277 20.50 37.26 43.06
C GLU A 277 21.70 37.57 42.18
N ALA A 278 21.45 38.00 40.96
CA ALA A 278 22.25 39.02 40.28
C ALA A 278 21.39 39.68 39.19
N SER A 279 21.15 40.94 39.42
CA SER A 279 20.55 41.98 38.62
C SER A 279 21.41 42.33 37.39
N ASN A 280 20.78 42.84 36.37
CA ASN A 280 21.03 44.00 35.49
C ASN A 280 20.73 43.67 34.02
N GLU A 281 19.73 44.30 33.49
CA GLU A 281 19.62 45.61 32.83
C GLU A 281 19.73 45.55 31.29
N LEU A 282 18.65 46.08 30.68
CA LEU A 282 18.56 46.88 29.46
C LEU A 282 18.88 46.19 28.14
N SER A 283 18.17 46.39 27.06
CA SER A 283 17.35 47.52 26.55
C SER A 283 16.50 47.04 25.35
N ASP A 284 15.38 47.71 25.20
CA ASP A 284 14.48 47.79 24.07
C ASP A 284 15.22 48.16 22.77
N GLU A 285 14.77 47.66 21.64
CA GLU A 285 14.59 48.48 20.40
C GLU A 285 13.59 47.79 19.46
N ASP A 286 12.51 48.52 19.27
CA ASP A 286 11.50 48.39 18.23
C ASP A 286 12.12 48.64 16.84
N GLU A 287 11.70 47.93 15.84
CA GLU A 287 11.53 48.50 14.49
C GLU A 287 10.42 47.78 13.71
N GLU A 288 9.32 48.50 13.56
CA GLU A 288 8.35 48.34 12.53
C GLU A 288 9.01 48.54 11.16
N CYS A 289 8.59 47.78 10.14
CA CYS A 289 8.57 48.29 8.79
C CYS A 289 7.43 47.71 7.95
N HIS A 290 6.61 48.64 7.52
CA HIS A 290 5.47 48.52 6.60
C HIS A 290 5.86 48.11 5.17
N ASP A 291 4.88 47.44 4.54
CA ASP A 291 4.40 47.50 3.15
C ASP A 291 5.35 47.85 2.00
N LYS A 292 5.44 46.89 1.06
CA LYS A 292 4.97 47.12 -0.34
C LYS A 292 4.79 45.81 -1.09
#